data_010d4c2bcb224c44a7d6a87540bc8af4
#
_entry.id   010d4c2bcb224c44a7d6a87540bc8af4
#
_cell.length_a   1.000
_cell.length_b   1.000
_cell.length_c   1.000
_cell.angle_alpha   90.00
_cell.angle_beta   90.00
_cell.angle_gamma   90.00
#
_symmetry.space_group_name_H-M   'P 1'
#
loop_
_entity.id
_entity.type
_entity.pdbx_description
1 polymer ?
#
loop_
_entity_poly.entity_id
_entity_poly.type
_entity_poly.pdbx_seq_one_letter_code
_entity_poly.pdbx_strand_id
1 'polypeptide(L)'
;MIRKEYPVAVLLLLFVAVSFIPAIVSAQDEPDLEIAVAIAPLGGIVERVGGGYLDISVILPEGVEPHASQLPTEAVQTASQADLLVFTGHYPWEPQLESQTGVPYITLHDDDALEDYSNYGAELSPIPRIGEEAGLNPHAWWLLPNNAAAIANTTAAALGQIKPDYSDYWNLQLNTFLSDLESFLNLIENQKEAYSLTSVGAIGVFPAEAYVAEAFGIEIVTILQEEGTFVSGTELAEVENALANGSVDVIIGSDVARLQNAGEFAQQLAEDYDVRLIWVRGIFFEGLSDYLSIMSYNLGAITSGLEGADSSFGRSNTINLILISAVSVLGIIAVTEGILLYQKSKAE
;
A
#
# COMPACT_ATOMS: atom_id res chain seq x y z
N MET A 1 14.28 72.26 -12.13
CA MET A 1 14.61 71.19 -11.20
C MET A 1 13.31 70.52 -10.75
N ILE A 2 12.82 69.56 -11.49
CA ILE A 2 11.52 68.88 -11.20
C ILE A 2 11.90 67.49 -10.69
N ARG A 3 11.68 67.29 -9.37
CA ARG A 3 11.84 65.95 -8.75
C ARG A 3 10.64 65.07 -9.14
N LYS A 4 10.95 63.96 -9.81
CA LYS A 4 10.02 62.87 -10.07
C LYS A 4 9.85 62.04 -8.78
N GLU A 5 8.74 62.19 -8.07
CA GLU A 5 8.41 61.35 -6.90
C GLU A 5 7.16 60.49 -7.15
N TYR A 6 7.20 59.59 -8.16
CA TYR A 6 6.06 58.74 -8.44
C TYR A 6 6.30 57.23 -8.51
N PRO A 7 7.43 56.62 -8.05
CA PRO A 7 7.51 55.15 -8.09
C PRO A 7 6.97 54.47 -6.84
N VAL A 8 6.89 55.11 -5.68
CA VAL A 8 6.50 54.44 -4.41
C VAL A 8 4.96 54.34 -4.28
N ALA A 9 4.23 55.36 -4.67
CA ALA A 9 2.75 55.36 -4.60
C ALA A 9 2.12 54.34 -5.57
N VAL A 10 2.71 54.14 -6.76
CA VAL A 10 2.23 53.15 -7.74
C VAL A 10 2.53 51.75 -7.27
N LEU A 11 3.68 51.49 -6.62
CA LEU A 11 4.01 50.17 -6.04
C LEU A 11 3.08 49.84 -4.85
N LEU A 12 2.73 50.80 -4.01
CA LEU A 12 1.80 50.58 -2.89
C LEU A 12 0.38 50.29 -3.36
N LEU A 13 -0.09 50.94 -4.44
CA LEU A 13 -1.39 50.66 -5.04
C LEU A 13 -1.48 49.30 -5.71
N LEU A 14 -0.39 48.85 -6.32
CA LEU A 14 -0.29 47.47 -6.88
C LEU A 14 -0.28 46.41 -5.77
N PHE A 15 0.36 46.68 -4.64
CA PHE A 15 0.40 45.72 -3.51
C PHE A 15 -0.96 45.62 -2.80
N VAL A 16 -1.73 46.69 -2.70
CA VAL A 16 -3.08 46.68 -2.13
C VAL A 16 -4.09 46.02 -3.07
N ALA A 17 -3.92 46.16 -4.40
CA ALA A 17 -4.81 45.54 -5.37
C ALA A 17 -4.63 43.99 -5.43
N VAL A 18 -3.44 43.47 -5.16
CA VAL A 18 -3.19 42.01 -5.08
C VAL A 18 -3.73 41.39 -3.79
N SER A 19 -3.92 42.21 -2.72
CA SER A 19 -4.47 41.73 -1.44
C SER A 19 -6.00 41.55 -1.44
N PHE A 20 -6.70 41.97 -2.49
CA PHE A 20 -8.13 41.84 -2.67
C PHE A 20 -8.55 40.89 -3.78
N ILE A 21 -7.68 39.93 -4.17
CA ILE A 21 -8.16 38.75 -4.89
C ILE A 21 -8.93 37.94 -3.85
N PRO A 22 -10.30 37.89 -3.92
CA PRO A 22 -11.01 36.95 -3.07
C PRO A 22 -10.41 35.58 -3.41
N ALA A 23 -9.84 34.90 -2.42
CA ALA A 23 -9.64 33.47 -2.54
C ALA A 23 -11.04 32.94 -2.87
N ILE A 24 -11.24 32.49 -4.09
CA ILE A 24 -12.36 31.62 -4.41
C ILE A 24 -12.00 30.35 -3.62
N VAL A 25 -12.44 30.33 -2.35
CA VAL A 25 -12.63 29.08 -1.62
C VAL A 25 -13.70 28.40 -2.46
N SER A 26 -13.27 27.51 -3.33
CA SER A 26 -14.15 26.50 -3.89
C SER A 26 -14.83 25.90 -2.67
N ALA A 27 -16.12 26.11 -2.50
CA ALA A 27 -16.90 25.28 -1.60
C ALA A 27 -16.54 23.86 -2.07
N GLN A 28 -15.93 23.06 -1.21
CA GLN A 28 -15.91 21.62 -1.43
C GLN A 28 -17.40 21.28 -1.47
N ASP A 29 -17.89 20.92 -2.65
CA ASP A 29 -19.20 20.31 -2.75
C ASP A 29 -19.18 19.12 -1.78
N GLU A 30 -20.22 18.99 -0.97
CA GLU A 30 -20.37 17.82 -0.11
C GLU A 30 -20.29 16.57 -1.01
N PRO A 31 -19.64 15.47 -0.54
CA PRO A 31 -19.57 14.27 -1.34
C PRO A 31 -20.97 13.82 -1.77
N ASP A 32 -21.09 13.46 -3.04
CA ASP A 32 -22.38 13.10 -3.64
C ASP A 32 -22.81 11.66 -3.30
N LEU A 33 -21.86 10.81 -2.87
CA LEU A 33 -22.10 9.40 -2.56
C LEU A 33 -21.29 8.95 -1.35
N GLU A 34 -21.93 8.20 -0.46
CA GLU A 34 -21.33 7.51 0.68
C GLU A 34 -20.96 6.09 0.28
N ILE A 35 -19.69 5.73 0.37
CA ILE A 35 -19.20 4.40 -0.01
C ILE A 35 -18.61 3.69 1.21
N ALA A 36 -19.04 2.46 1.49
CA ALA A 36 -18.45 1.65 2.53
C ALA A 36 -17.65 0.49 1.92
N VAL A 37 -16.33 0.50 2.15
CA VAL A 37 -15.41 -0.51 1.61
C VAL A 37 -15.02 -1.50 2.69
N ALA A 38 -14.93 -2.79 2.33
CA ALA A 38 -14.57 -3.84 3.28
C ALA A 38 -13.24 -3.55 3.98
N ILE A 39 -12.23 -3.12 3.23
CA ILE A 39 -10.86 -2.88 3.68
C ILE A 39 -10.24 -1.66 3.01
N ALA A 40 -9.27 -1.05 3.67
CA ALA A 40 -8.60 0.18 3.19
C ALA A 40 -8.01 0.08 1.76
N PRO A 41 -7.38 -1.03 1.32
CA PRO A 41 -6.87 -1.16 -0.04
C PRO A 41 -7.91 -0.98 -1.14
N LEU A 42 -9.13 -1.51 -0.94
CA LEU A 42 -10.23 -1.31 -1.88
C LEU A 42 -10.63 0.17 -1.92
N GLY A 43 -10.65 0.83 -0.75
CA GLY A 43 -10.94 2.26 -0.65
C GLY A 43 -10.02 3.11 -1.51
N GLY A 44 -8.73 2.82 -1.50
CA GLY A 44 -7.76 3.54 -2.33
C GLY A 44 -7.97 3.41 -3.83
N ILE A 45 -8.45 2.26 -4.31
CA ILE A 45 -8.81 2.06 -5.73
C ILE A 45 -10.11 2.81 -6.05
N VAL A 46 -11.12 2.69 -5.19
CA VAL A 46 -12.42 3.37 -5.33
C VAL A 46 -12.25 4.88 -5.37
N GLU A 47 -11.41 5.43 -4.48
CA GLU A 47 -11.10 6.87 -4.44
C GLU A 47 -10.48 7.38 -5.75
N ARG A 48 -9.64 6.58 -6.40
CA ARG A 48 -9.05 6.90 -7.70
C ARG A 48 -10.10 7.07 -8.80
N VAL A 49 -11.21 6.34 -8.73
CA VAL A 49 -12.30 6.39 -9.69
C VAL A 49 -13.32 7.49 -9.34
N GLY A 50 -13.65 7.63 -8.05
CA GLY A 50 -14.68 8.54 -7.59
C GLY A 50 -14.20 9.94 -7.28
N GLY A 51 -12.92 10.09 -6.91
CA GLY A 51 -12.32 11.35 -6.52
C GLY A 51 -13.09 12.05 -5.40
N GLY A 52 -13.17 13.37 -5.46
CA GLY A 52 -13.81 14.20 -4.43
C GLY A 52 -15.34 14.12 -4.34
N TYR A 53 -15.98 13.30 -5.17
CA TYR A 53 -17.42 13.07 -5.12
C TYR A 53 -17.83 11.89 -4.24
N LEU A 54 -16.85 11.18 -3.65
CA LEU A 54 -17.11 10.07 -2.73
C LEU A 54 -16.64 10.42 -1.32
N ASP A 55 -17.46 10.04 -0.32
CA ASP A 55 -17.01 9.84 1.06
C ASP A 55 -16.83 8.35 1.32
N ILE A 56 -15.60 7.95 1.62
CA ILE A 56 -15.24 6.54 1.73
C ILE A 56 -14.97 6.17 3.17
N SER A 57 -15.78 5.24 3.69
CA SER A 57 -15.65 4.65 5.01
C SER A 57 -15.14 3.22 4.92
N VAL A 58 -14.19 2.83 5.78
CA VAL A 58 -13.65 1.46 5.87
C VAL A 58 -14.43 0.67 6.92
N ILE A 59 -14.98 -0.48 6.53
CA ILE A 59 -15.80 -1.35 7.39
C ILE A 59 -14.95 -2.08 8.42
N LEU A 60 -13.83 -2.69 7.99
CA LEU A 60 -12.90 -3.40 8.86
C LEU A 60 -11.85 -2.42 9.42
N PRO A 61 -11.91 -2.10 10.72
CA PRO A 61 -10.91 -1.21 11.34
C PRO A 61 -9.50 -1.81 11.28
N GLU A 62 -8.48 -0.95 11.21
CA GLU A 62 -7.09 -1.39 11.30
C GLU A 62 -6.82 -2.17 12.59
N GLY A 63 -6.03 -3.25 12.48
CA GLY A 63 -5.66 -4.10 13.61
C GLY A 63 -6.74 -5.11 14.05
N VAL A 64 -7.90 -5.14 13.40
CA VAL A 64 -8.93 -6.15 13.64
C VAL A 64 -8.66 -7.36 12.74
N GLU A 65 -8.84 -8.57 13.30
CA GLU A 65 -8.71 -9.83 12.56
C GLU A 65 -9.75 -9.89 11.43
N PRO A 66 -9.34 -9.99 10.15
CA PRO A 66 -10.25 -9.94 9.02
C PRO A 66 -11.28 -11.07 8.98
N HIS A 67 -10.93 -12.25 9.50
CA HIS A 67 -11.83 -13.42 9.55
C HIS A 67 -12.64 -13.50 10.85
N ALA A 68 -12.68 -12.41 11.64
CA ALA A 68 -13.55 -12.35 12.81
C ALA A 68 -15.02 -12.62 12.39
N SER A 69 -15.72 -13.47 13.13
CA SER A 69 -17.08 -13.87 12.80
C SER A 69 -18.14 -12.79 13.00
N GLN A 70 -17.78 -11.68 13.64
CA GLN A 70 -18.70 -10.57 13.93
C GLN A 70 -18.00 -9.23 13.79
N LEU A 71 -18.65 -8.32 13.08
CA LEU A 71 -18.25 -6.93 13.00
C LEU A 71 -18.75 -6.10 14.21
N PRO A 72 -18.05 -5.02 14.57
CA PRO A 72 -18.57 -4.04 15.51
C PRO A 72 -19.90 -3.44 15.00
N THR A 73 -20.82 -3.13 15.92
CA THR A 73 -22.12 -2.52 15.57
C THR A 73 -21.96 -1.24 14.74
N GLU A 74 -20.93 -0.48 15.01
CA GLU A 74 -20.61 0.76 14.28
C GLU A 74 -20.30 0.48 12.80
N ALA A 75 -19.58 -0.58 12.50
CA ALA A 75 -19.30 -1.00 11.11
C ALA A 75 -20.59 -1.37 10.35
N VAL A 76 -21.51 -2.06 11.01
CA VAL A 76 -22.83 -2.37 10.44
C VAL A 76 -23.65 -1.10 10.19
N GLN A 77 -23.58 -0.14 11.10
CA GLN A 77 -24.26 1.15 10.93
C GLN A 77 -23.69 1.95 9.77
N THR A 78 -22.37 2.02 9.64
CA THR A 78 -21.68 2.66 8.52
C THR A 78 -22.11 2.03 7.19
N ALA A 79 -22.05 0.70 7.09
CA ALA A 79 -22.49 -0.02 5.89
C ALA A 79 -23.97 0.25 5.54
N SER A 80 -24.85 0.40 6.54
CA SER A 80 -26.28 0.66 6.31
C SER A 80 -26.59 2.08 5.79
N GLN A 81 -25.65 3.00 5.91
CA GLN A 81 -25.80 4.39 5.46
C GLN A 81 -25.17 4.63 4.08
N ALA A 82 -24.42 3.66 3.57
CA ALA A 82 -23.74 3.77 2.30
C ALA A 82 -24.71 3.66 1.10
N ASP A 83 -24.34 4.29 -0.01
CA ASP A 83 -24.98 4.14 -1.32
C ASP A 83 -24.47 2.91 -2.08
N LEU A 84 -23.24 2.47 -1.74
CA LEU A 84 -22.60 1.29 -2.33
C LEU A 84 -21.67 0.63 -1.30
N LEU A 85 -21.75 -0.72 -1.23
CA LEU A 85 -20.77 -1.53 -0.52
C LEU A 85 -19.74 -2.10 -1.49
N VAL A 86 -18.48 -2.12 -1.06
CA VAL A 86 -17.37 -2.63 -1.85
C VAL A 86 -16.71 -3.76 -1.07
N PHE A 87 -16.97 -4.98 -1.48
CA PHE A 87 -16.57 -6.22 -0.79
C PHE A 87 -15.38 -6.89 -1.47
N THR A 88 -14.71 -7.76 -0.73
CA THR A 88 -13.62 -8.60 -1.26
C THR A 88 -14.13 -9.90 -1.89
N GLY A 89 -15.31 -10.36 -1.53
CA GLY A 89 -15.86 -11.68 -1.85
C GLY A 89 -15.25 -12.80 -1.00
N HIS A 90 -14.55 -12.47 0.10
CA HIS A 90 -13.83 -13.46 0.90
C HIS A 90 -14.21 -13.49 2.37
N TYR A 91 -14.50 -12.35 3.00
CA TYR A 91 -14.72 -12.33 4.44
C TYR A 91 -16.09 -12.88 4.84
N PRO A 92 -16.18 -13.72 5.91
CA PRO A 92 -17.41 -14.42 6.28
C PRO A 92 -18.54 -13.48 6.73
N TRP A 93 -18.24 -12.22 7.05
CA TRP A 93 -19.20 -11.22 7.45
C TRP A 93 -19.80 -10.41 6.27
N GLU A 94 -19.20 -10.45 5.09
CA GLU A 94 -19.70 -9.71 3.91
C GLU A 94 -21.11 -10.12 3.50
N PRO A 95 -21.46 -11.43 3.33
CA PRO A 95 -22.82 -11.84 3.03
C PRO A 95 -23.83 -11.48 4.12
N GLN A 96 -23.39 -11.42 5.38
CA GLN A 96 -24.25 -11.02 6.48
C GLN A 96 -24.58 -9.52 6.38
N LEU A 97 -23.59 -8.66 6.06
CA LEU A 97 -23.81 -7.23 5.84
C LEU A 97 -24.75 -6.96 4.67
N GLU A 98 -24.52 -7.62 3.54
CA GLU A 98 -25.39 -7.57 2.37
C GLU A 98 -26.85 -7.81 2.76
N SER A 99 -27.11 -8.97 3.38
CA SER A 99 -28.48 -9.36 3.76
C SER A 99 -29.11 -8.45 4.82
N GLN A 100 -28.33 -7.84 5.71
CA GLN A 100 -28.83 -6.94 6.76
C GLN A 100 -29.13 -5.53 6.26
N THR A 101 -28.34 -5.03 5.31
CA THR A 101 -28.43 -3.64 4.87
C THR A 101 -29.31 -3.49 3.63
N GLY A 102 -29.29 -4.46 2.72
CA GLY A 102 -29.92 -4.36 1.41
C GLY A 102 -29.34 -3.26 0.52
N VAL A 103 -28.17 -2.72 0.86
CA VAL A 103 -27.45 -1.72 0.07
C VAL A 103 -26.86 -2.41 -1.15
N PRO A 104 -26.89 -1.79 -2.35
CA PRO A 104 -26.19 -2.32 -3.52
C PRO A 104 -24.71 -2.56 -3.22
N TYR A 105 -24.14 -3.63 -3.80
CA TYR A 105 -22.74 -3.98 -3.56
C TYR A 105 -22.03 -4.44 -4.83
N ILE A 106 -20.71 -4.35 -4.81
CA ILE A 106 -19.81 -4.94 -5.79
C ILE A 106 -18.86 -5.91 -5.08
N THR A 107 -18.57 -7.04 -5.72
CA THR A 107 -17.78 -8.11 -5.10
C THR A 107 -17.14 -9.02 -6.15
N LEU A 108 -16.51 -10.11 -5.72
CA LEU A 108 -15.92 -11.14 -6.58
C LEU A 108 -16.79 -12.41 -6.56
N HIS A 109 -17.17 -12.90 -7.75
CA HIS A 109 -17.89 -14.16 -7.95
C HIS A 109 -19.29 -14.20 -7.32
N ASP A 110 -20.09 -13.17 -7.55
CA ASP A 110 -21.49 -13.13 -7.13
C ASP A 110 -22.39 -12.51 -8.22
N ASP A 111 -23.24 -13.35 -8.80
CA ASP A 111 -24.17 -12.95 -9.88
C ASP A 111 -25.30 -12.02 -9.39
N ASP A 112 -25.55 -11.95 -8.08
CA ASP A 112 -26.56 -11.07 -7.47
C ASP A 112 -26.01 -9.66 -7.15
N ALA A 113 -24.70 -9.46 -7.24
CA ALA A 113 -24.06 -8.16 -7.05
C ALA A 113 -24.48 -7.16 -8.12
N LEU A 114 -24.45 -5.87 -7.81
CA LEU A 114 -24.66 -4.80 -8.78
C LEU A 114 -23.67 -4.92 -9.95
N GLU A 115 -22.42 -5.23 -9.64
CA GLU A 115 -21.36 -5.58 -10.58
C GLU A 115 -20.37 -6.55 -9.93
N ASP A 116 -19.80 -7.47 -10.72
CA ASP A 116 -18.85 -8.48 -10.30
C ASP A 116 -17.47 -8.21 -10.93
N TYR A 117 -16.41 -8.21 -10.11
CA TYR A 117 -15.04 -7.96 -10.56
C TYR A 117 -14.55 -8.98 -11.61
N SER A 118 -15.06 -10.22 -11.57
CA SER A 118 -14.70 -11.25 -12.54
C SER A 118 -15.15 -10.91 -13.97
N ASN A 119 -16.23 -10.14 -14.10
CA ASN A 119 -16.72 -9.65 -15.40
C ASN A 119 -15.74 -8.65 -16.05
N TYR A 120 -14.82 -8.08 -15.25
CA TYR A 120 -13.80 -7.13 -15.70
C TYR A 120 -12.38 -7.72 -15.64
N GLY A 121 -12.26 -9.04 -15.47
CA GLY A 121 -11.01 -9.77 -15.55
C GLY A 121 -10.27 -9.96 -14.23
N ALA A 122 -10.94 -9.82 -13.08
CA ALA A 122 -10.36 -10.25 -11.81
C ALA A 122 -10.27 -11.77 -11.74
N GLU A 123 -9.12 -12.28 -11.34
CA GLU A 123 -8.83 -13.71 -11.23
C GLU A 123 -8.13 -14.03 -9.92
N LEU A 124 -8.36 -15.25 -9.41
CA LEU A 124 -7.65 -15.77 -8.25
C LEU A 124 -6.53 -16.70 -8.70
N SER A 125 -5.33 -16.50 -8.15
CA SER A 125 -4.19 -17.40 -8.30
C SER A 125 -4.30 -18.58 -7.32
N PRO A 126 -3.64 -19.72 -7.57
CA PRO A 126 -3.60 -20.82 -6.61
C PRO A 126 -2.80 -20.46 -5.36
N ILE A 127 -3.11 -21.10 -4.22
CA ILE A 127 -2.28 -21.01 -3.01
C ILE A 127 -0.98 -21.77 -3.27
N PRO A 128 0.22 -21.16 -3.08
CA PRO A 128 1.49 -21.85 -3.30
C PRO A 128 1.71 -22.99 -2.29
N ARG A 129 1.94 -24.21 -2.79
CA ARG A 129 2.25 -25.39 -1.99
C ARG A 129 3.26 -26.28 -2.70
N ILE A 130 4.17 -26.88 -1.95
CA ILE A 130 5.12 -27.85 -2.47
C ILE A 130 4.39 -29.17 -2.72
N GLY A 131 4.39 -29.64 -3.97
CA GLY A 131 3.96 -30.99 -4.32
C GLY A 131 2.45 -31.27 -4.35
N GLU A 132 1.59 -30.29 -4.12
CA GLU A 132 0.13 -30.44 -4.10
C GLU A 132 -0.56 -29.45 -5.05
N GLU A 133 -1.71 -29.87 -5.63
CA GLU A 133 -2.62 -28.91 -6.26
C GLU A 133 -3.35 -28.13 -5.16
N ALA A 134 -3.12 -26.84 -5.12
CA ALA A 134 -3.72 -25.96 -4.16
C ALA A 134 -5.05 -25.39 -4.66
N GLY A 135 -5.96 -25.07 -3.74
CA GLY A 135 -7.15 -24.30 -4.02
C GLY A 135 -6.84 -22.89 -4.48
N LEU A 136 -7.87 -22.17 -4.92
CA LEU A 136 -7.74 -20.76 -5.26
C LEU A 136 -7.48 -19.93 -4.00
N ASN A 137 -6.65 -18.90 -4.14
CA ASN A 137 -6.25 -18.01 -3.07
C ASN A 137 -7.15 -16.76 -2.99
N PRO A 138 -8.08 -16.67 -2.04
CA PRO A 138 -8.95 -15.50 -1.93
C PRO A 138 -8.31 -14.34 -1.12
N HIS A 139 -7.08 -14.51 -0.61
CA HIS A 139 -6.43 -13.54 0.28
C HIS A 139 -5.62 -12.51 -0.50
N ALA A 140 -5.92 -11.24 -0.34
CA ALA A 140 -5.16 -10.13 -0.92
C ALA A 140 -5.07 -10.11 -2.47
N TRP A 141 -5.99 -10.77 -3.17
CA TRP A 141 -6.04 -10.83 -4.64
C TRP A 141 -6.10 -9.44 -5.29
N TRP A 142 -6.63 -8.45 -4.59
CA TRP A 142 -6.68 -7.04 -5.01
C TRP A 142 -5.30 -6.38 -5.19
N LEU A 143 -4.22 -7.01 -4.70
CA LEU A 143 -2.85 -6.50 -4.86
C LEU A 143 -2.27 -6.79 -6.24
N LEU A 144 -2.82 -7.75 -7.01
CA LEU A 144 -2.42 -7.91 -8.41
C LEU A 144 -2.86 -6.70 -9.24
N PRO A 145 -1.96 -6.14 -10.08
CA PRO A 145 -2.28 -4.99 -10.91
C PRO A 145 -3.49 -5.20 -11.84
N ASN A 146 -3.63 -6.40 -12.43
CA ASN A 146 -4.77 -6.72 -13.28
C ASN A 146 -6.09 -6.74 -12.47
N ASN A 147 -6.05 -7.25 -11.25
CA ASN A 147 -7.21 -7.25 -10.36
C ASN A 147 -7.55 -5.84 -9.88
N ALA A 148 -6.55 -5.00 -9.59
CA ALA A 148 -6.78 -3.59 -9.27
C ALA A 148 -7.44 -2.84 -10.44
N ALA A 149 -7.04 -3.13 -11.68
CA ALA A 149 -7.71 -2.60 -12.88
C ALA A 149 -9.16 -3.09 -12.99
N ALA A 150 -9.41 -4.38 -12.70
CA ALA A 150 -10.77 -4.95 -12.69
C ALA A 150 -11.65 -4.27 -11.64
N ILE A 151 -11.15 -4.08 -10.41
CA ILE A 151 -11.85 -3.36 -9.33
C ILE A 151 -12.19 -1.93 -9.76
N ALA A 152 -11.26 -1.21 -10.37
CA ALA A 152 -11.48 0.16 -10.84
C ALA A 152 -12.56 0.21 -11.96
N ASN A 153 -12.52 -0.72 -12.92
CA ASN A 153 -13.54 -0.82 -13.98
C ASN A 153 -14.92 -1.13 -13.39
N THR A 154 -15.02 -2.11 -12.50
CA THR A 154 -16.26 -2.47 -11.80
C THR A 154 -16.81 -1.29 -11.01
N THR A 155 -15.95 -0.57 -10.30
CA THR A 155 -16.33 0.64 -9.55
C THR A 155 -16.91 1.69 -10.47
N ALA A 156 -16.26 2.00 -11.59
CA ALA A 156 -16.76 2.99 -12.56
C ALA A 156 -18.12 2.59 -13.13
N ALA A 157 -18.33 1.30 -13.44
CA ALA A 157 -19.59 0.77 -13.92
C ALA A 157 -20.70 0.90 -12.88
N ALA A 158 -20.44 0.50 -11.62
CA ALA A 158 -21.38 0.60 -10.52
C ALA A 158 -21.76 2.06 -10.21
N LEU A 159 -20.77 2.97 -10.12
CA LEU A 159 -21.01 4.40 -9.93
C LEU A 159 -21.81 5.00 -11.09
N GLY A 160 -21.56 4.56 -12.33
CA GLY A 160 -22.32 4.96 -13.51
C GLY A 160 -23.79 4.52 -13.46
N GLN A 161 -24.11 3.39 -12.82
CA GLN A 161 -25.49 2.95 -12.58
C GLN A 161 -26.16 3.77 -11.47
N ILE A 162 -25.47 4.04 -10.38
CA ILE A 162 -26.00 4.78 -9.22
C ILE A 162 -26.15 6.27 -9.54
N LYS A 163 -25.19 6.87 -10.22
CA LYS A 163 -25.16 8.31 -10.54
C LYS A 163 -24.81 8.55 -12.04
N PRO A 164 -25.74 8.28 -12.97
CA PRO A 164 -25.46 8.31 -14.42
C PRO A 164 -24.97 9.69 -14.92
N ASP A 165 -25.39 10.76 -14.30
CA ASP A 165 -25.00 12.14 -14.68
C ASP A 165 -23.50 12.39 -14.56
N TYR A 166 -22.78 11.57 -13.79
CA TYR A 166 -21.32 11.64 -13.60
C TYR A 166 -20.53 10.59 -14.38
N SER A 167 -21.18 9.81 -15.24
CA SER A 167 -20.52 8.70 -15.96
C SER A 167 -19.29 9.14 -16.75
N ASP A 168 -19.31 10.33 -17.38
CA ASP A 168 -18.15 10.87 -18.10
C ASP A 168 -16.99 11.16 -17.15
N TYR A 169 -17.29 11.64 -15.93
CA TYR A 169 -16.28 11.88 -14.91
C TYR A 169 -15.67 10.58 -14.39
N TRP A 170 -16.51 9.58 -14.03
CA TRP A 170 -16.02 8.28 -13.59
C TRP A 170 -15.11 7.61 -14.63
N ASN A 171 -15.50 7.67 -15.90
CA ASN A 171 -14.69 7.13 -17.01
C ASN A 171 -13.38 7.90 -17.20
N LEU A 172 -13.36 9.21 -17.02
CA LEU A 172 -12.13 10.00 -17.08
C LEU A 172 -11.14 9.61 -15.97
N GLN A 173 -11.64 9.50 -14.73
CA GLN A 173 -10.81 9.11 -13.59
C GLN A 173 -10.30 7.67 -13.73
N LEU A 174 -11.17 6.74 -14.14
CA LEU A 174 -10.78 5.37 -14.48
C LEU A 174 -9.62 5.33 -15.48
N ASN A 175 -9.76 6.03 -16.62
CA ASN A 175 -8.70 6.07 -17.64
C ASN A 175 -7.40 6.67 -17.09
N THR A 176 -7.49 7.66 -16.20
CA THR A 176 -6.32 8.24 -15.52
C THR A 176 -5.63 7.19 -14.64
N PHE A 177 -6.39 6.48 -13.82
CA PHE A 177 -5.85 5.41 -12.98
C PHE A 177 -5.21 4.29 -13.80
N LEU A 178 -5.87 3.84 -14.88
CA LEU A 178 -5.32 2.80 -15.75
C LEU A 178 -4.02 3.23 -16.43
N SER A 179 -3.89 4.50 -16.82
CA SER A 179 -2.64 5.04 -17.40
C SER A 179 -1.51 5.12 -16.35
N ASP A 180 -1.85 5.51 -15.12
CA ASP A 180 -0.90 5.52 -13.99
C ASP A 180 -0.43 4.08 -13.67
N LEU A 181 -1.36 3.13 -13.69
CA LEU A 181 -1.10 1.71 -13.47
C LEU A 181 -0.18 1.13 -14.55
N GLU A 182 -0.40 1.46 -15.83
CA GLU A 182 0.48 1.07 -16.94
C GLU A 182 1.90 1.64 -16.73
N SER A 183 2.00 2.88 -16.31
CA SER A 183 3.29 3.51 -15.99
C SER A 183 4.00 2.79 -14.84
N PHE A 184 3.25 2.37 -13.83
CA PHE A 184 3.78 1.60 -12.71
C PHE A 184 4.21 0.18 -13.12
N LEU A 185 3.45 -0.49 -13.98
CA LEU A 185 3.84 -1.79 -14.54
C LEU A 185 5.18 -1.71 -15.29
N ASN A 186 5.41 -0.65 -16.06
CA ASN A 186 6.69 -0.42 -16.71
C ASN A 186 7.83 -0.23 -15.69
N LEU A 187 7.57 0.42 -14.54
CA LEU A 187 8.53 0.51 -13.44
C LEU A 187 8.83 -0.88 -12.86
N ILE A 188 7.80 -1.70 -12.62
CA ILE A 188 7.97 -3.07 -12.12
C ILE A 188 8.87 -3.87 -13.06
N GLU A 189 8.62 -3.86 -14.37
CA GLU A 189 9.45 -4.60 -15.34
C GLU A 189 10.92 -4.15 -15.30
N ASN A 190 11.18 -2.85 -15.21
CA ASN A 190 12.56 -2.35 -15.06
C ASN A 190 13.21 -2.83 -13.74
N GLN A 191 12.44 -2.92 -12.65
CA GLN A 191 12.96 -3.40 -11.36
C GLN A 191 13.18 -4.93 -11.37
N LYS A 192 12.31 -5.69 -12.04
CA LYS A 192 12.49 -7.13 -12.24
C LYS A 192 13.84 -7.43 -12.91
N GLU A 193 14.19 -6.68 -13.94
CA GLU A 193 15.48 -6.83 -14.62
C GLU A 193 16.65 -6.38 -13.73
N ALA A 194 16.55 -5.19 -13.12
CA ALA A 194 17.62 -4.59 -12.33
C ALA A 194 18.01 -5.42 -11.10
N TYR A 195 17.04 -6.07 -10.46
CA TYR A 195 17.21 -6.88 -9.25
C TYR A 195 17.10 -8.37 -9.49
N SER A 196 16.93 -8.82 -10.76
CA SER A 196 16.72 -10.22 -11.11
C SER A 196 15.61 -10.90 -10.30
N LEU A 197 14.50 -10.18 -10.05
CA LEU A 197 13.43 -10.63 -9.14
C LEU A 197 12.83 -11.97 -9.56
N THR A 198 12.77 -12.27 -10.86
CA THR A 198 12.25 -13.55 -11.39
C THR A 198 13.14 -14.76 -11.06
N SER A 199 14.34 -14.56 -10.54
CA SER A 199 15.22 -15.62 -10.07
C SER A 199 15.22 -15.80 -8.56
N VAL A 200 14.46 -14.99 -7.84
CA VAL A 200 14.34 -15.04 -6.38
C VAL A 200 13.29 -16.08 -5.99
N GLY A 201 13.70 -17.08 -5.22
CA GLY A 201 12.79 -18.02 -4.57
C GLY A 201 12.36 -17.48 -3.21
N ALA A 202 11.07 -17.54 -2.90
CA ALA A 202 10.55 -17.03 -1.64
C ALA A 202 9.60 -18.02 -0.94
N ILE A 203 9.47 -17.87 0.39
CA ILE A 203 8.43 -18.48 1.21
C ILE A 203 7.53 -17.35 1.70
N GLY A 204 6.20 -17.50 1.56
CA GLY A 204 5.21 -16.59 2.15
C GLY A 204 4.89 -17.01 3.58
N VAL A 205 4.63 -16.04 4.47
CA VAL A 205 4.12 -16.38 5.81
C VAL A 205 2.65 -16.79 5.72
N PHE A 206 1.84 -16.04 4.99
CA PHE A 206 0.43 -16.31 4.69
C PHE A 206 0.16 -16.38 3.19
N PRO A 207 -1.01 -16.87 2.74
CA PRO A 207 -1.39 -16.84 1.34
C PRO A 207 -1.39 -15.44 0.70
N ALA A 208 -1.63 -14.39 1.49
CA ALA A 208 -1.69 -13.01 1.04
C ALA A 208 -0.39 -12.52 0.39
N GLU A 209 0.77 -12.94 0.90
CA GLU A 209 2.08 -12.54 0.40
C GLU A 209 2.36 -13.06 -1.01
N ALA A 210 1.68 -14.16 -1.41
CA ALA A 210 1.82 -14.70 -2.76
C ALA A 210 1.45 -13.68 -3.84
N TYR A 211 0.40 -12.90 -3.63
CA TYR A 211 -0.01 -11.89 -4.60
C TYR A 211 0.96 -10.69 -4.69
N VAL A 212 1.58 -10.30 -3.57
CA VAL A 212 2.64 -9.27 -3.60
C VAL A 212 3.84 -9.77 -4.38
N ALA A 213 4.27 -11.01 -4.11
CA ALA A 213 5.39 -11.64 -4.79
C ALA A 213 5.10 -11.81 -6.29
N GLU A 214 3.93 -12.32 -6.66
CA GLU A 214 3.47 -12.52 -8.04
C GLU A 214 3.46 -11.20 -8.82
N ALA A 215 2.95 -10.11 -8.22
CA ALA A 215 2.95 -8.78 -8.85
C ALA A 215 4.36 -8.33 -9.26
N PHE A 216 5.39 -8.76 -8.52
CA PHE A 216 6.79 -8.42 -8.78
C PHE A 216 7.59 -9.55 -9.46
N GLY A 217 6.93 -10.63 -9.86
CA GLY A 217 7.54 -11.75 -10.58
C GLY A 217 8.44 -12.64 -9.71
N ILE A 218 8.26 -12.61 -8.39
CA ILE A 218 8.95 -13.50 -7.44
C ILE A 218 8.09 -14.75 -7.26
N GLU A 219 8.73 -15.93 -7.30
CA GLU A 219 8.06 -17.19 -7.07
C GLU A 219 7.98 -17.51 -5.57
N ILE A 220 6.75 -17.64 -5.05
CA ILE A 220 6.54 -18.23 -3.73
C ILE A 220 6.36 -19.73 -3.88
N VAL A 221 7.30 -20.50 -3.31
CA VAL A 221 7.29 -21.97 -3.42
C VAL A 221 6.30 -22.62 -2.46
N THR A 222 6.04 -21.98 -1.31
CA THR A 222 5.06 -22.42 -0.31
C THR A 222 4.78 -21.32 0.70
N ILE A 223 3.79 -21.54 1.58
CA ILE A 223 3.43 -20.66 2.70
C ILE A 223 3.62 -21.37 4.04
N LEU A 224 3.83 -20.61 5.12
CA LEU A 224 4.07 -21.16 6.46
C LEU A 224 2.79 -21.46 7.23
N GLN A 225 1.72 -20.69 6.98
CA GLN A 225 0.46 -20.85 7.68
C GLN A 225 -0.73 -20.52 6.78
N GLU A 226 -1.75 -21.36 6.81
CA GLU A 226 -3.05 -21.14 6.17
C GLU A 226 -4.17 -21.38 7.18
N GLU A 227 -5.14 -20.46 7.27
CA GLU A 227 -6.31 -20.53 8.16
C GLU A 227 -6.02 -20.97 9.59
N GLY A 228 -4.94 -20.43 10.18
CA GLY A 228 -4.51 -20.75 11.53
C GLY A 228 -3.70 -22.05 11.67
N THR A 229 -3.54 -22.82 10.59
CA THR A 229 -2.77 -24.08 10.59
C THR A 229 -1.36 -23.85 10.06
N PHE A 230 -0.35 -24.13 10.88
CA PHE A 230 1.05 -24.08 10.46
C PHE A 230 1.43 -25.32 9.65
N VAL A 231 2.36 -25.14 8.71
CA VAL A 231 3.06 -26.26 8.09
C VAL A 231 3.66 -27.19 9.14
N SER A 232 3.54 -28.49 8.96
CA SER A 232 3.98 -29.47 9.94
C SER A 232 4.46 -30.76 9.28
N GLY A 233 5.18 -31.61 10.02
CA GLY A 233 5.61 -32.91 9.52
C GLY A 233 6.44 -32.81 8.24
N THR A 234 5.96 -33.41 7.16
CA THR A 234 6.65 -33.44 5.86
C THR A 234 6.78 -32.07 5.23
N GLU A 235 5.72 -31.24 5.28
CA GLU A 235 5.71 -29.89 4.73
C GLU A 235 6.77 -28.99 5.41
N LEU A 236 6.88 -29.06 6.74
CA LEU A 236 7.91 -28.32 7.46
C LEU A 236 9.32 -28.80 7.07
N ALA A 237 9.53 -30.10 6.93
CA ALA A 237 10.82 -30.63 6.48
C ALA A 237 11.17 -30.17 5.05
N GLU A 238 10.19 -29.99 4.17
CA GLU A 238 10.39 -29.46 2.82
C GLU A 238 10.74 -27.96 2.86
N VAL A 239 10.07 -27.16 3.71
CA VAL A 239 10.39 -25.76 3.97
C VAL A 239 11.83 -25.63 4.47
N GLU A 240 12.20 -26.38 5.52
CA GLU A 240 13.55 -26.39 6.09
C GLU A 240 14.62 -26.82 5.07
N ASN A 241 14.31 -27.81 4.23
CA ASN A 241 15.21 -28.24 3.16
C ASN A 241 15.37 -27.17 2.08
N ALA A 242 14.31 -26.48 1.68
CA ALA A 242 14.35 -25.39 0.71
C ALA A 242 15.19 -24.20 1.21
N LEU A 243 15.09 -23.89 2.50
CA LEU A 243 15.93 -22.87 3.15
C LEU A 243 17.40 -23.33 3.22
N ALA A 244 17.65 -24.57 3.65
CA ALA A 244 19.01 -25.09 3.85
C ALA A 244 19.79 -25.28 2.55
N ASN A 245 19.13 -25.62 1.43
CA ASN A 245 19.79 -25.88 0.15
C ASN A 245 19.95 -24.64 -0.73
N GLY A 246 19.44 -23.48 -0.30
CA GLY A 246 19.54 -22.22 -1.01
C GLY A 246 18.60 -22.10 -2.23
N SER A 247 17.52 -22.90 -2.31
CA SER A 247 16.45 -22.71 -3.30
C SER A 247 15.47 -21.61 -2.92
N VAL A 248 15.55 -21.10 -1.69
CA VAL A 248 14.82 -19.97 -1.19
C VAL A 248 15.80 -18.90 -0.69
N ASP A 249 15.65 -17.68 -1.18
CA ASP A 249 16.50 -16.53 -0.86
C ASP A 249 15.91 -15.66 0.24
N VAL A 250 14.56 -15.71 0.42
CA VAL A 250 13.85 -14.77 1.28
C VAL A 250 12.54 -15.36 1.82
N ILE A 251 12.18 -14.94 3.03
CA ILE A 251 10.83 -15.11 3.59
C ILE A 251 10.10 -13.77 3.46
N ILE A 252 8.88 -13.77 2.94
CA ILE A 252 8.05 -12.57 2.81
C ILE A 252 6.86 -12.69 3.76
N GLY A 253 6.71 -11.73 4.66
CA GLY A 253 5.59 -11.63 5.57
C GLY A 253 4.85 -10.30 5.41
N SER A 254 3.55 -10.30 5.71
CA SER A 254 2.74 -9.09 5.69
C SER A 254 2.67 -8.39 7.06
N ASP A 255 2.10 -7.19 7.05
CA ASP A 255 1.76 -6.42 8.24
C ASP A 255 0.85 -7.22 9.21
N VAL A 256 -0.07 -8.04 8.68
CA VAL A 256 -0.91 -8.93 9.50
C VAL A 256 -0.08 -10.05 10.13
N ALA A 257 0.77 -10.70 9.35
CA ALA A 257 1.64 -11.77 9.83
C ALA A 257 2.55 -11.29 10.97
N ARG A 258 3.06 -10.07 10.86
CA ARG A 258 3.94 -9.46 11.87
C ARG A 258 3.30 -9.32 13.25
N LEU A 259 1.96 -9.25 13.32
CA LEU A 259 1.20 -9.12 14.57
C LEU A 259 0.81 -10.47 15.17
N GLN A 260 1.14 -11.57 14.54
CA GLN A 260 0.74 -12.93 14.91
C GLN A 260 1.94 -13.86 15.17
N ASN A 261 1.69 -15.02 15.79
CA ASN A 261 2.70 -16.04 16.03
C ASN A 261 3.39 -16.53 14.74
N ALA A 262 2.72 -16.40 13.60
CA ALA A 262 3.30 -16.74 12.29
C ALA A 262 4.50 -15.85 11.94
N GLY A 263 4.44 -14.57 12.31
CA GLY A 263 5.58 -13.66 12.14
C GLY A 263 6.76 -14.00 13.04
N GLU A 264 6.50 -14.44 14.28
CA GLU A 264 7.56 -14.92 15.19
C GLU A 264 8.21 -16.20 14.66
N PHE A 265 7.40 -17.13 14.13
CA PHE A 265 7.90 -18.35 13.51
C PHE A 265 8.73 -18.07 12.25
N ALA A 266 8.27 -17.16 11.39
CA ALA A 266 9.02 -16.72 10.21
C ALA A 266 10.37 -16.07 10.59
N GLN A 267 10.39 -15.27 11.65
CA GLN A 267 11.62 -14.67 12.16
C GLN A 267 12.58 -15.73 12.69
N GLN A 268 12.10 -16.73 13.41
CA GLN A 268 12.92 -17.84 13.90
C GLN A 268 13.55 -18.62 12.73
N LEU A 269 12.76 -18.95 11.68
CA LEU A 269 13.28 -19.63 10.49
C LEU A 269 14.33 -18.78 9.77
N ALA A 270 14.08 -17.47 9.64
CA ALA A 270 15.02 -16.55 9.01
C ALA A 270 16.37 -16.51 9.76
N GLU A 271 16.35 -16.50 11.09
CA GLU A 271 17.54 -16.53 11.95
C GLU A 271 18.26 -17.89 11.88
N ASP A 272 17.52 -19.01 11.94
CA ASP A 272 18.09 -20.37 11.96
C ASP A 272 18.78 -20.75 10.64
N TYR A 273 18.28 -20.24 9.51
CA TYR A 273 18.79 -20.55 8.17
C TYR A 273 19.59 -19.41 7.52
N ASP A 274 19.79 -18.29 8.23
CA ASP A 274 20.49 -17.08 7.73
C ASP A 274 19.90 -16.56 6.42
N VAL A 275 18.54 -16.59 6.29
CA VAL A 275 17.80 -16.04 5.17
C VAL A 275 17.14 -14.72 5.55
N ARG A 276 16.81 -13.91 4.56
CA ARG A 276 16.19 -12.61 4.80
C ARG A 276 14.70 -12.74 5.10
N LEU A 277 14.21 -11.89 6.00
CA LEU A 277 12.78 -11.70 6.24
C LEU A 277 12.38 -10.29 5.81
N ILE A 278 11.49 -10.19 4.84
CA ILE A 278 11.01 -8.92 4.29
C ILE A 278 9.54 -8.74 4.66
N TRP A 279 9.19 -7.56 5.17
CA TRP A 279 7.82 -7.23 5.53
C TRP A 279 7.18 -6.33 4.47
N VAL A 280 6.02 -6.77 3.95
CA VAL A 280 5.21 -6.06 2.96
C VAL A 280 3.88 -5.61 3.56
N ARG A 281 3.16 -4.74 2.85
CA ARG A 281 1.82 -4.28 3.21
C ARG A 281 0.76 -5.07 2.45
N GLY A 282 -0.23 -5.62 3.14
CA GLY A 282 -1.32 -6.41 2.57
C GLY A 282 -2.71 -5.82 2.81
N ILE A 283 -3.03 -5.45 4.04
CA ILE A 283 -4.36 -5.01 4.47
C ILE A 283 -4.30 -3.69 5.25
N PHE A 284 -3.29 -3.50 6.12
CA PHE A 284 -3.18 -2.33 6.99
C PHE A 284 -2.23 -1.30 6.42
N PHE A 285 -2.71 -0.06 6.29
CA PHE A 285 -1.95 1.00 5.63
C PHE A 285 -2.05 2.32 6.38
N GLU A 286 -1.68 2.37 7.63
CA GLU A 286 -1.70 3.62 8.40
C GLU A 286 -1.10 4.77 7.57
N GLY A 287 -1.99 5.67 7.10
CA GLY A 287 -1.62 6.82 6.27
C GLY A 287 -1.25 6.52 4.80
N LEU A 288 -1.48 5.30 4.29
CA LEU A 288 -1.17 4.90 2.92
C LEU A 288 -2.37 4.18 2.30
N SER A 289 -3.35 4.92 1.77
CA SER A 289 -4.57 4.33 1.18
C SER A 289 -4.47 4.10 -0.33
N ASP A 290 -3.68 4.89 -1.04
CA ASP A 290 -3.56 4.81 -2.50
C ASP A 290 -2.87 3.53 -2.96
N TYR A 291 -3.49 2.79 -3.89
CA TYR A 291 -3.01 1.51 -4.40
C TYR A 291 -1.56 1.57 -4.94
N LEU A 292 -1.25 2.56 -5.78
CA LEU A 292 0.08 2.69 -6.37
C LEU A 292 1.16 3.01 -5.32
N SER A 293 0.78 3.76 -4.28
CA SER A 293 1.66 4.06 -3.15
C SER A 293 1.96 2.80 -2.32
N ILE A 294 0.95 1.96 -2.09
CA ILE A 294 1.10 0.66 -1.41
C ILE A 294 2.04 -0.24 -2.19
N MET A 295 1.79 -0.41 -3.48
CA MET A 295 2.60 -1.27 -4.33
C MET A 295 4.03 -0.72 -4.52
N SER A 296 4.20 0.60 -4.55
CA SER A 296 5.52 1.24 -4.56
C SER A 296 6.28 1.00 -3.27
N TYR A 297 5.60 1.06 -2.12
CA TYR A 297 6.20 0.71 -0.83
C TYR A 297 6.64 -0.75 -0.82
N ASN A 298 5.79 -1.69 -1.27
CA ASN A 298 6.10 -3.11 -1.31
C ASN A 298 7.29 -3.41 -2.24
N LEU A 299 7.32 -2.80 -3.42
CA LEU A 299 8.45 -2.93 -4.35
C LEU A 299 9.74 -2.41 -3.71
N GLY A 300 9.69 -1.25 -3.05
CA GLY A 300 10.83 -0.67 -2.33
C GLY A 300 11.29 -1.54 -1.16
N ALA A 301 10.37 -2.12 -0.39
CA ALA A 301 10.69 -3.03 0.72
C ALA A 301 11.41 -4.29 0.20
N ILE A 302 10.90 -4.89 -0.87
CA ILE A 302 11.50 -6.09 -1.48
C ILE A 302 12.89 -5.78 -2.05
N THR A 303 13.02 -4.77 -2.90
CA THR A 303 14.29 -4.43 -3.53
C THR A 303 15.36 -4.05 -2.50
N SER A 304 15.02 -3.22 -1.51
CA SER A 304 15.93 -2.85 -0.43
C SER A 304 16.29 -4.03 0.46
N GLY A 305 15.34 -4.93 0.74
CA GLY A 305 15.58 -6.17 1.49
C GLY A 305 16.54 -7.09 0.76
N LEU A 306 16.44 -7.19 -0.56
CA LEU A 306 17.35 -8.00 -1.38
C LEU A 306 18.75 -7.39 -1.51
N GLU A 307 18.91 -6.06 -1.56
CA GLU A 307 20.22 -5.38 -1.58
C GLU A 307 21.00 -5.51 -0.27
N GLY A 308 20.33 -5.65 0.85
CA GLY A 308 20.92 -5.48 2.20
C GLY A 308 22.04 -6.45 2.58
N ALA A 309 22.31 -7.52 1.82
CA ALA A 309 23.40 -8.46 2.12
C ALA A 309 24.76 -8.02 1.57
N ASP A 310 24.79 -7.32 0.44
CA ASP A 310 26.06 -6.92 -0.19
C ASP A 310 26.56 -5.52 0.28
N SER A 311 25.68 -4.69 0.86
CA SER A 311 25.97 -3.29 1.18
C SER A 311 26.09 -2.96 2.66
N SER A 312 25.79 -3.89 3.58
CA SER A 312 25.63 -3.57 5.01
C SER A 312 26.94 -3.22 5.74
N PHE A 313 28.11 -3.63 5.25
CA PHE A 313 29.39 -3.34 5.90
C PHE A 313 30.14 -2.11 5.35
N GLY A 314 29.94 -1.73 4.09
CA GLY A 314 30.72 -0.66 3.46
C GLY A 314 30.08 0.73 3.56
N ARG A 315 28.80 0.83 3.29
CA ARG A 315 28.14 2.15 3.08
C ARG A 315 27.68 2.83 4.38
N SER A 316 27.17 2.06 5.32
CA SER A 316 26.74 2.60 6.64
C SER A 316 27.94 3.11 7.44
N ASN A 317 29.05 2.37 7.45
CA ASN A 317 30.27 2.80 8.14
C ASN A 317 30.93 4.02 7.47
N THR A 318 30.90 4.10 6.14
CA THR A 318 31.46 5.25 5.41
C THR A 318 30.63 6.51 5.64
N ILE A 319 29.31 6.43 5.62
CA ILE A 319 28.41 7.56 5.91
C ILE A 319 28.57 8.00 7.37
N ASN A 320 28.60 7.06 8.30
CA ASN A 320 28.82 7.37 9.72
C ASN A 320 30.21 7.97 9.97
N LEU A 321 31.25 7.47 9.31
CA LEU A 321 32.61 8.07 9.38
C LEU A 321 32.62 9.49 8.80
N ILE A 322 31.94 9.75 7.69
CA ILE A 322 31.83 11.10 7.10
C ILE A 322 31.06 12.03 8.05
N LEU A 323 29.96 11.59 8.62
CA LEU A 323 29.17 12.37 9.58
C LEU A 323 29.96 12.67 10.86
N ILE A 324 30.66 11.68 11.44
CA ILE A 324 31.53 11.87 12.62
C ILE A 324 32.64 12.83 12.31
N SER A 325 33.26 12.71 11.13
CA SER A 325 34.34 13.64 10.71
C SER A 325 33.82 15.06 10.54
N ALA A 326 32.64 15.25 9.92
CA ALA A 326 32.02 16.56 9.73
C ALA A 326 31.65 17.21 11.08
N VAL A 327 31.05 16.45 12.00
CA VAL A 327 30.71 16.93 13.36
C VAL A 327 31.98 17.30 14.14
N SER A 328 33.06 16.52 14.01
CA SER A 328 34.33 16.80 14.66
C SER A 328 34.97 18.09 14.15
N VAL A 329 34.95 18.31 12.82
CA VAL A 329 35.46 19.54 12.21
C VAL A 329 34.65 20.77 12.66
N LEU A 330 33.31 20.67 12.65
CA LEU A 330 32.44 21.76 13.13
C LEU A 330 32.66 22.06 14.62
N GLY A 331 32.89 21.04 15.44
CA GLY A 331 33.22 21.18 16.86
C GLY A 331 34.54 21.94 17.06
N ILE A 332 35.59 21.62 16.29
CA ILE A 332 36.87 22.30 16.33
C ILE A 332 36.73 23.79 15.92
N ILE A 333 35.94 24.06 14.86
CA ILE A 333 35.69 25.44 14.41
C ILE A 333 34.99 26.23 15.52
N ALA A 334 33.91 25.69 16.10
CA ALA A 334 33.15 26.35 17.17
C ALA A 334 34.02 26.65 18.41
N VAL A 335 34.87 25.70 18.81
CA VAL A 335 35.81 25.91 19.93
C VAL A 335 36.84 27.00 19.59
N THR A 336 37.37 26.98 18.38
CA THR A 336 38.35 27.98 17.93
C THR A 336 37.75 29.39 17.89
N GLU A 337 36.53 29.52 17.33
CA GLU A 337 35.82 30.81 17.35
C GLU A 337 35.49 31.27 18.77
N GLY A 338 35.09 30.39 19.65
CA GLY A 338 34.83 30.67 21.06
C GLY A 338 36.11 31.22 21.77
N ILE A 339 37.27 30.61 21.51
CA ILE A 339 38.56 31.07 22.05
C ILE A 339 38.92 32.46 21.50
N LEU A 340 38.77 32.69 20.20
CA LEU A 340 39.06 33.98 19.58
C LEU A 340 38.12 35.08 20.09
N LEU A 341 36.84 34.81 20.26
CA LEU A 341 35.89 35.76 20.85
C LEU A 341 36.23 36.06 22.31
N TYR A 342 36.61 35.05 23.10
CA TYR A 342 37.03 35.23 24.48
C TYR A 342 38.31 36.08 24.57
N GLN A 343 39.32 35.85 23.71
CA GLN A 343 40.53 36.64 23.65
C GLN A 343 40.23 38.08 23.24
N LYS A 344 39.34 38.31 22.28
CA LYS A 344 38.92 39.66 21.85
C LYS A 344 38.22 40.40 22.97
N SER A 345 37.34 39.75 23.72
CA SER A 345 36.60 40.37 24.85
C SER A 345 37.49 40.71 26.05
N LYS A 346 38.70 40.13 26.14
CA LYS A 346 39.69 40.47 27.15
C LYS A 346 40.65 41.60 26.73
N ALA A 347 40.71 41.91 25.44
CA ALA A 347 41.58 42.94 24.88
C ALA A 347 40.87 44.31 24.75
N GLU A 348 39.55 44.33 24.87
CA GLU A 348 38.70 45.51 25.06
C GLU A 348 38.47 45.79 26.57
#